data_49e3e8c1ca416fef756e7c326fa57cef
#
_entry.id   49e3e8c1ca416fef756e7c326fa57cef
#
_cell.length_a   1.000
_cell.length_b   1.000
_cell.length_c   1.000
_cell.angle_alpha   90.00
_cell.angle_beta   90.00
_cell.angle_gamma   90.00
#
_symmetry.space_group_name_H-M   'P 1'
#
loop_
_entity.id
_entity.type
_entity.pdbx_description
1 polymer ?
#
loop_
_entity_poly.entity_id
_entity_poly.type
_entity_poly.pdbx_seq_one_letter_code
_entity_poly.pdbx_strand_id
1 'polypeptide(L)'
;MKNFLIALLMICSGTVAISQSNADPLIRFSKMEHAFGNIKKDKPVTIIFTFTNPGSKPIIIEDATAECGCTKPEFPQQPIMPGKKGTIKVTYDAKELGSFNKKVTVKLVKVAETRVLTITGKVIP
;
A
#
# COMPACT_ATOMS: atom_id res chain seq x y z
N MET A 1 51.73 -39.24 -36.48
CA MET A 1 50.97 -38.00 -36.76
C MET A 1 49.62 -38.15 -36.14
N LYS A 2 49.40 -37.57 -35.03
CA LYS A 2 48.15 -37.65 -34.31
C LYS A 2 47.59 -36.26 -34.17
N ASN A 3 46.53 -35.97 -34.89
CA ASN A 3 45.78 -34.72 -34.77
C ASN A 3 44.93 -34.79 -33.52
N PHE A 4 45.35 -34.09 -32.48
CA PHE A 4 44.49 -33.85 -31.37
C PHE A 4 43.64 -32.62 -31.65
N LEU A 5 42.39 -32.87 -32.02
CA LEU A 5 41.37 -31.85 -32.03
C LEU A 5 40.84 -31.69 -30.60
N ILE A 6 41.33 -30.67 -29.92
CA ILE A 6 40.75 -30.23 -28.67
C ILE A 6 39.51 -29.41 -29.03
N ALA A 7 38.35 -30.01 -28.91
CA ALA A 7 37.10 -29.28 -28.96
C ALA A 7 36.96 -28.47 -27.69
N LEU A 8 37.22 -27.19 -27.75
CA LEU A 8 36.97 -26.24 -26.67
C LEU A 8 35.48 -26.02 -26.60
N LEU A 9 34.85 -26.73 -25.68
CA LEU A 9 33.44 -26.54 -25.38
C LEU A 9 33.30 -25.22 -24.59
N MET A 10 33.00 -24.14 -25.28
CA MET A 10 32.60 -22.88 -24.64
C MET A 10 31.22 -23.07 -24.03
N ILE A 11 31.19 -23.31 -22.71
CA ILE A 11 29.98 -23.22 -21.95
C ILE A 11 29.69 -21.74 -21.78
N CYS A 12 28.80 -21.24 -22.63
CA CYS A 12 28.23 -19.92 -22.48
C CYS A 12 27.26 -19.94 -21.29
N SER A 13 27.76 -19.69 -20.10
CA SER A 13 26.91 -19.46 -18.93
C SER A 13 26.18 -18.14 -19.11
N GLY A 14 25.02 -18.21 -19.79
CA GLY A 14 24.12 -17.10 -19.84
C GLY A 14 23.56 -16.81 -18.44
N THR A 15 24.14 -15.87 -17.75
CA THR A 15 23.51 -15.29 -16.55
C THR A 15 22.29 -14.52 -17.04
N VAL A 16 21.12 -15.11 -16.86
CA VAL A 16 19.86 -14.38 -17.01
C VAL A 16 19.83 -13.38 -15.84
N ALA A 17 20.23 -12.16 -16.13
CA ALA A 17 19.98 -11.05 -15.22
C ALA A 17 18.46 -10.84 -15.20
N ILE A 18 17.80 -11.34 -14.16
CA ILE A 18 16.42 -10.97 -13.89
C ILE A 18 16.49 -9.51 -13.46
N SER A 19 16.21 -8.63 -14.40
CA SER A 19 15.95 -7.23 -14.08
C SER A 19 14.66 -7.19 -13.29
N GLN A 20 14.77 -7.16 -11.96
CA GLN A 20 13.66 -6.72 -11.14
C GLN A 20 13.47 -5.24 -11.47
N SER A 21 12.44 -4.95 -12.23
CA SER A 21 11.96 -3.60 -12.36
C SER A 21 11.43 -3.21 -10.97
N ASN A 22 12.30 -2.65 -10.15
CA ASN A 22 11.89 -1.87 -9.00
C ASN A 22 11.25 -0.61 -9.57
N ALA A 23 10.01 -0.74 -9.99
CA ALA A 23 9.17 0.42 -10.14
C ALA A 23 9.10 1.02 -8.73
N ASP A 24 9.78 2.13 -8.53
CA ASP A 24 9.68 2.86 -7.27
C ASP A 24 8.20 3.04 -6.97
N PRO A 25 7.74 2.64 -5.79
CA PRO A 25 6.34 2.81 -5.47
C PRO A 25 6.01 4.29 -5.54
N LEU A 26 4.97 4.64 -6.31
CA LEU A 26 4.51 6.03 -6.46
C LEU A 26 4.13 6.66 -5.12
N ILE A 27 3.81 5.84 -4.16
CA ILE A 27 3.46 6.23 -2.79
C ILE A 27 3.94 5.13 -1.85
N ARG A 28 4.56 5.52 -0.76
CA ARG A 28 5.07 4.57 0.23
C ARG A 28 4.38 4.79 1.57
N PHE A 29 3.56 3.82 1.97
CA PHE A 29 2.96 3.79 3.30
C PHE A 29 3.92 3.19 4.31
N SER A 30 3.98 3.75 5.54
CA SER A 30 4.73 3.17 6.65
C SER A 30 4.13 1.85 7.11
N LYS A 31 2.80 1.73 7.04
CA LYS A 31 2.04 0.48 7.18
C LYS A 31 0.74 0.59 6.40
N MET A 32 0.20 -0.54 5.96
CA MET A 32 -1.03 -0.60 5.18
C MET A 32 -2.14 -1.36 5.91
N GLU A 33 -1.86 -1.86 7.10
CA GLU A 33 -2.82 -2.60 7.92
C GLU A 33 -2.74 -2.12 9.36
N HIS A 34 -3.88 -2.11 10.04
CA HIS A 34 -3.94 -1.81 11.46
C HIS A 34 -4.98 -2.69 12.15
N ALA A 35 -4.57 -3.34 13.24
CA ALA A 35 -5.44 -4.12 14.07
C ALA A 35 -5.77 -3.35 15.36
N PHE A 36 -7.03 -2.99 15.53
CA PHE A 36 -7.49 -2.30 16.74
C PHE A 36 -7.65 -3.22 17.95
N GLY A 37 -7.75 -4.54 17.72
CA GLY A 37 -8.09 -5.48 18.78
C GLY A 37 -9.56 -5.35 19.20
N ASN A 38 -9.85 -5.57 20.47
CA ASN A 38 -11.20 -5.41 21.01
C ASN A 38 -11.52 -3.93 21.23
N ILE A 39 -12.64 -3.49 20.67
CA ILE A 39 -13.12 -2.13 20.82
C ILE A 39 -14.57 -2.15 21.31
N LYS A 40 -14.98 -1.12 22.00
CA LYS A 40 -16.34 -1.02 22.56
C LYS A 40 -17.35 -0.60 21.51
N LYS A 41 -18.52 -1.22 21.54
CA LYS A 41 -19.66 -0.83 20.70
C LYS A 41 -20.01 0.66 20.90
N ASP A 42 -20.34 1.31 19.80
CA ASP A 42 -20.69 2.74 19.72
C ASP A 42 -19.58 3.72 20.14
N LYS A 43 -18.35 3.24 20.26
CA LYS A 43 -17.16 4.08 20.45
C LYS A 43 -16.28 4.05 19.23
N PRO A 44 -16.37 5.04 18.32
CA PRO A 44 -15.55 5.11 17.12
C PRO A 44 -14.05 5.09 17.43
N VAL A 45 -13.30 4.45 16.55
CA VAL A 45 -11.84 4.38 16.64
C VAL A 45 -11.22 4.94 15.36
N THR A 46 -10.06 5.54 15.50
CA THR A 46 -9.37 6.20 14.40
C THR A 46 -7.92 5.73 14.32
N ILE A 47 -7.43 5.52 13.11
CA ILE A 47 -6.02 5.30 12.80
C ILE A 47 -5.56 6.26 11.72
N ILE A 48 -4.31 6.70 11.82
CA ILE A 48 -3.66 7.53 10.83
C ILE A 48 -2.63 6.69 10.09
N PHE A 49 -2.82 6.52 8.77
CA PHE A 49 -1.85 5.91 7.89
C PHE A 49 -0.95 7.00 7.31
N THR A 50 0.32 6.94 7.61
CA THR A 50 1.31 7.89 7.10
C THR A 50 1.95 7.36 5.84
N PHE A 51 2.11 8.21 4.84
CA PHE A 51 2.80 7.87 3.59
C PHE A 51 3.83 8.95 3.22
N THR A 52 4.75 8.56 2.37
CA THR A 52 5.79 9.44 1.82
C THR A 52 5.70 9.40 0.29
N ASN A 53 5.94 10.53 -0.34
CA ASN A 53 6.19 10.59 -1.78
C ASN A 53 7.66 10.30 -2.05
N PRO A 54 8.03 9.09 -2.52
CA PRO A 54 9.41 8.73 -2.77
C PRO A 54 9.93 9.18 -4.13
N GLY A 55 9.05 9.70 -4.97
CA GLY A 55 9.35 10.08 -6.34
C GLY A 55 9.91 11.48 -6.49
N SER A 56 10.04 11.90 -7.75
CA SER A 56 10.52 13.22 -8.15
C SER A 56 9.41 14.19 -8.59
N LYS A 57 8.17 13.71 -8.59
CA LYS A 57 6.99 14.49 -9.00
C LYS A 57 5.97 14.55 -7.86
N PRO A 58 5.18 15.65 -7.79
CA PRO A 58 4.08 15.72 -6.84
C PRO A 58 3.06 14.60 -7.08
N ILE A 59 2.50 14.06 -6.00
CA ILE A 59 1.37 13.13 -6.06
C ILE A 59 0.12 13.79 -5.50
N ILE A 60 -1.01 13.48 -6.11
CA ILE A 60 -2.32 13.97 -5.69
C ILE A 60 -3.20 12.75 -5.44
N ILE A 61 -3.80 12.68 -4.26
CA ILE A 61 -4.79 11.66 -3.96
C ILE A 61 -6.09 12.09 -4.61
N GLU A 62 -6.60 11.25 -5.52
CA GLU A 62 -7.88 11.50 -6.19
C GLU A 62 -9.04 11.12 -5.27
N ASP A 63 -8.94 9.98 -4.62
CA ASP A 63 -10.00 9.46 -3.77
C ASP A 63 -9.46 8.43 -2.77
N ALA A 64 -10.21 8.26 -1.69
CA ALA A 64 -10.03 7.18 -0.72
C ALA A 64 -11.43 6.64 -0.38
N THR A 65 -11.74 5.48 -0.92
CA THR A 65 -13.09 4.90 -0.87
C THR A 65 -13.15 3.74 0.11
N ALA A 66 -14.09 3.81 1.04
CA ALA A 66 -14.41 2.70 1.96
C ALA A 66 -15.48 1.78 1.36
N GLU A 67 -15.48 0.51 1.78
CA GLU A 67 -16.48 -0.49 1.35
C GLU A 67 -17.87 -0.23 1.91
N CYS A 68 -17.97 0.48 3.04
CA CYS A 68 -19.24 0.77 3.71
C CYS A 68 -19.26 2.16 4.34
N GLY A 69 -20.43 2.67 4.67
CA GLY A 69 -20.59 3.91 5.42
C GLY A 69 -20.11 3.84 6.88
N CYS A 70 -19.77 2.64 7.36
CA CYS A 70 -19.21 2.40 8.70
C CYS A 70 -17.75 2.85 8.84
N THR A 71 -17.06 3.05 7.73
CA THR A 71 -15.65 3.46 7.67
C THR A 71 -15.53 4.76 6.91
N LYS A 72 -14.92 5.75 7.54
CA LYS A 72 -14.78 7.10 6.95
C LYS A 72 -13.31 7.45 6.77
N PRO A 73 -12.81 7.45 5.52
CA PRO A 73 -11.47 7.93 5.22
C PRO A 73 -11.46 9.45 5.00
N GLU A 74 -10.37 10.08 5.45
CA GLU A 74 -10.07 11.49 5.18
C GLU A 74 -8.65 11.58 4.63
N PHE A 75 -8.46 12.34 3.57
CA PHE A 75 -7.19 12.45 2.87
C PHE A 75 -6.86 13.89 2.48
N PRO A 76 -5.56 14.24 2.28
CA PRO A 76 -5.19 15.59 1.90
C PRO A 76 -5.68 15.93 0.48
N GLN A 77 -6.25 17.12 0.32
CA GLN A 77 -6.69 17.66 -0.98
C GLN A 77 -5.53 18.30 -1.76
N GLN A 78 -4.45 18.62 -1.08
CA GLN A 78 -3.28 19.28 -1.64
C GLN A 78 -2.28 18.29 -2.19
N PRO A 79 -1.48 18.64 -3.22
CA PRO A 79 -0.41 17.79 -3.71
C PRO A 79 0.63 17.52 -2.64
N ILE A 80 1.11 16.27 -2.61
CA ILE A 80 2.23 15.86 -1.76
C ILE A 80 3.51 15.98 -2.58
N MET A 81 4.35 16.92 -2.21
CA MET A 81 5.60 17.20 -2.92
C MET A 81 6.62 16.08 -2.74
N PRO A 82 7.59 15.94 -3.67
CA PRO A 82 8.63 14.92 -3.55
C PRO A 82 9.35 14.96 -2.20
N GLY A 83 9.50 13.78 -1.58
CA GLY A 83 10.13 13.61 -0.28
C GLY A 83 9.27 14.01 0.92
N LYS A 84 8.08 14.55 0.68
CA LYS A 84 7.17 14.98 1.75
C LYS A 84 6.24 13.85 2.17
N LYS A 85 5.68 14.00 3.38
CA LYS A 85 4.74 13.05 3.98
C LYS A 85 3.32 13.58 3.93
N GLY A 86 2.38 12.64 3.86
CA GLY A 86 0.96 12.90 4.01
C GLY A 86 0.32 11.83 4.89
N THR A 87 -0.92 12.05 5.25
CA THR A 87 -1.67 11.13 6.09
C THR A 87 -3.06 10.85 5.53
N ILE A 88 -3.53 9.61 5.74
CA ILE A 88 -4.92 9.24 5.52
C ILE A 88 -5.48 8.80 6.87
N LYS A 89 -6.50 9.51 7.32
CA LYS A 89 -7.18 9.25 8.57
C LYS A 89 -8.38 8.35 8.31
N VAL A 90 -8.46 7.22 8.99
CA VAL A 90 -9.56 6.26 8.84
C VAL A 90 -10.27 6.09 10.17
N THR A 91 -11.56 6.37 10.18
CA THR A 91 -12.43 6.22 11.36
C THR A 91 -13.43 5.11 11.12
N TYR A 92 -13.53 4.18 12.09
CA TYR A 92 -14.53 3.12 12.11
C TYR A 92 -15.56 3.41 13.19
N ASP A 93 -16.85 3.31 12.86
CA ASP A 93 -17.95 3.75 13.74
C ASP A 93 -18.29 2.79 14.89
N ALA A 94 -17.83 1.54 14.81
CA ALA A 94 -18.01 0.50 15.83
C ALA A 94 -19.48 0.20 16.21
N LYS A 95 -20.42 0.34 15.28
CA LYS A 95 -21.85 0.14 15.55
C LYS A 95 -22.28 -1.31 15.57
N GLU A 96 -21.60 -2.18 14.85
CA GLU A 96 -21.93 -3.59 14.76
C GLU A 96 -21.05 -4.44 15.65
N LEU A 97 -21.64 -5.31 16.47
CA LEU A 97 -20.92 -6.31 17.26
C LEU A 97 -20.24 -7.34 16.39
N GLY A 98 -19.08 -7.81 16.82
CA GLY A 98 -18.34 -8.87 16.17
C GLY A 98 -17.08 -8.41 15.47
N SER A 99 -16.40 -9.36 14.83
CA SER A 99 -15.16 -9.09 14.10
C SER A 99 -15.42 -8.29 12.84
N PHE A 100 -14.51 -7.37 12.54
CA PHE A 100 -14.55 -6.59 11.32
C PHE A 100 -13.20 -6.62 10.58
N ASN A 101 -13.30 -6.52 9.25
CA ASN A 101 -12.17 -6.35 8.34
C ASN A 101 -12.64 -5.40 7.25
N LYS A 102 -12.21 -4.14 7.33
CA LYS A 102 -12.64 -3.10 6.41
C LYS A 102 -11.47 -2.59 5.59
N LYS A 103 -11.74 -2.34 4.32
CA LYS A 103 -10.73 -1.88 3.36
C LYS A 103 -11.06 -0.49 2.87
N VAL A 104 -9.99 0.31 2.70
CA VAL A 104 -10.04 1.62 2.08
C VAL A 104 -9.14 1.59 0.86
N THR A 105 -9.71 1.87 -0.30
CA THR A 105 -9.00 1.92 -1.56
C THR A 105 -8.55 3.33 -1.84
N VAL A 106 -7.24 3.54 -1.94
CA VAL A 106 -6.62 4.84 -2.23
C VAL A 106 -6.25 4.92 -3.69
N LYS A 107 -6.75 5.93 -4.38
CA LYS A 107 -6.50 6.20 -5.79
C LYS A 107 -5.75 7.51 -5.95
N LEU A 108 -4.72 7.50 -6.78
CA LEU A 108 -3.94 8.67 -7.15
C LEU A 108 -4.41 9.21 -8.51
N VAL A 109 -4.30 10.53 -8.69
CA VAL A 109 -4.62 11.16 -9.97
C VAL A 109 -3.71 10.63 -11.08
N LYS A 110 -4.29 10.23 -12.21
CA LYS A 110 -3.61 9.70 -13.41
C LYS A 110 -2.80 8.41 -13.18
N VAL A 111 -3.08 7.68 -12.11
CA VAL A 111 -2.45 6.40 -11.81
C VAL A 111 -3.52 5.32 -11.77
N ALA A 112 -3.37 4.29 -12.59
CA ALA A 112 -4.34 3.20 -12.66
C ALA A 112 -4.27 2.28 -11.43
N GLU A 113 -3.09 2.10 -10.85
CA GLU A 113 -2.89 1.25 -9.68
C GLU A 113 -3.42 1.91 -8.42
N THR A 114 -4.11 1.12 -7.60
CA THR A 114 -4.63 1.56 -6.29
C THR A 114 -3.81 0.95 -5.16
N ARG A 115 -3.94 1.53 -3.97
CA ARG A 115 -3.43 0.98 -2.72
C ARG A 115 -4.58 0.69 -1.79
N VAL A 116 -4.52 -0.43 -1.10
CA VAL A 116 -5.58 -0.86 -0.17
C VAL A 116 -5.07 -0.81 1.25
N LEU A 117 -5.71 0.00 2.07
CA LEU A 117 -5.49 0.06 3.51
C LEU A 117 -6.52 -0.83 4.20
N THR A 118 -6.10 -1.58 5.22
CA THR A 118 -6.98 -2.52 5.92
C THR A 118 -7.00 -2.21 7.40
N ILE A 119 -8.20 -2.18 7.98
CA ILE A 119 -8.39 -2.11 9.42
C ILE A 119 -9.15 -3.35 9.89
N THR A 120 -8.75 -3.89 11.01
CA THR A 120 -9.37 -5.07 11.62
C THR A 120 -9.61 -4.85 13.10
N GLY A 121 -10.47 -5.66 13.66
CA GLY A 121 -10.74 -5.67 15.09
C GLY A 121 -11.98 -6.45 15.43
N LYS A 122 -12.40 -6.35 16.68
CA LYS A 122 -13.63 -6.96 17.18
C LYS A 122 -14.37 -5.98 18.07
N VAL A 123 -15.61 -5.71 17.70
CA VAL A 123 -16.51 -4.88 18.50
C VAL A 123 -17.15 -5.74 19.58
N ILE A 124 -16.93 -5.37 20.82
CA ILE A 124 -17.50 -6.03 22.01
C ILE A 124 -18.53 -5.13 22.69
N PRO A 125 -19.45 -5.71 23.50
CA PRO A 125 -20.45 -4.94 24.23
C PRO A 125 -19.87 -3.88 25.17
#